data_2396bd1081b3f8ba4ba45f212f7e597f
#
_entry.id   2396bd1081b3f8ba4ba45f212f7e597f
#
_cell.length_a   1.000
_cell.length_b   1.000
_cell.length_c   1.000
_cell.angle_alpha   90.00
_cell.angle_beta   90.00
_cell.angle_gamma   90.00
#
_symmetry.space_group_name_H-M   'P 1'
#
loop_
_entity.id
_entity.type
_entity.pdbx_description
1 polymer ?
#
loop_
_entity_poly.entity_id
_entity_poly.type
_entity_poly.pdbx_seq_one_letter_code
_entity_poly.pdbx_strand_id
1 'polypeptide(L)'
;MRRRSWVSGLLVLAGCGDAGGGVSTEASTEAAASSGGASGPGGESGAPPTTGGAPTSGSGEDGSSGSTGPAATPGPWEFGVFIPPEPQAPGDPVKGYEALVTRGYITCGIPWLLFGLAKPLLGPYTDGEALPGRSGKNAQVPYNWTVHEVDGAEIVSQNCLTCHAGSFNGQRIVGLGTADEDFTGDMSALLNTFPIPDIPIPGLEQMTRFLNRMKVLGPMTVMRTVGTNPAEAVAITLVAHRDRHTLAWSEEKLIDLPEMVVPSDPPPWWRAHKKNALFYNGMARGDHRGTMMLATALCTDSVAEAQQIDSYFADIQAFVRSVQAPKYPFAIDAGLAAQGEAVFVDNCAGCHGTYAANDVDDTYPNLLFPLDVIGTDAVVAEGGTKYAPALVDWYNESFYGSITRMEPNNPFPGYMAPPLDGVWATGPFLHNGSVPNIELVLDSTKRPKFWRRVDYDSAHFDQAGLGWPFAELMYGHADAEDAEKKFIYDTTQFAHTNTGHTFGDHLTPAERAAVLEYLKTL
;
A
#
# COMPACT_ATOMS: atom_id res chain seq x y z
N MET A 1 23.56 7.64 -29.39
CA MET A 1 24.59 8.11 -28.44
C MET A 1 24.23 9.51 -27.99
N ARG A 2 23.56 9.63 -26.86
CA ARG A 2 23.46 10.90 -26.11
C ARG A 2 23.65 10.55 -24.67
N ARG A 3 24.69 11.07 -24.06
CA ARG A 3 24.99 10.99 -22.64
C ARG A 3 23.82 11.65 -21.89
N ARG A 4 22.98 10.87 -21.22
CA ARG A 4 22.06 11.37 -20.21
C ARG A 4 22.73 11.24 -18.86
N SER A 5 22.74 12.33 -18.18
CA SER A 5 23.54 12.73 -17.05
C SER A 5 23.21 11.95 -15.78
N TRP A 6 24.24 11.66 -15.04
CA TRP A 6 24.31 11.04 -13.71
C TRP A 6 23.65 11.85 -12.58
N VAL A 7 22.84 12.86 -12.90
CA VAL A 7 22.19 13.76 -11.94
C VAL A 7 20.85 13.22 -11.44
N SER A 8 20.30 12.19 -12.09
CA SER A 8 18.99 11.61 -11.73
C SER A 8 18.96 10.85 -10.40
N GLY A 9 20.11 10.47 -9.87
CA GLY A 9 20.21 9.66 -8.65
C GLY A 9 19.90 10.40 -7.34
N LEU A 10 20.05 11.73 -7.26
CA LEU A 10 19.71 12.47 -6.02
C LEU A 10 18.21 12.62 -5.83
N LEU A 11 17.44 12.24 -6.79
CA LEU A 11 16.02 12.51 -6.95
C LEU A 11 15.11 11.31 -6.94
N VAL A 12 15.68 10.10 -6.95
CA VAL A 12 14.87 8.86 -6.93
C VAL A 12 14.19 8.62 -5.57
N LEU A 13 14.67 9.25 -4.49
CA LEU A 13 13.82 9.47 -3.30
C LEU A 13 12.88 10.69 -3.49
N ALA A 14 12.95 11.37 -4.61
CA ALA A 14 12.30 12.63 -4.90
C ALA A 14 11.38 12.62 -6.12
N GLY A 15 11.17 11.52 -6.79
CA GLY A 15 10.21 11.48 -7.90
C GLY A 15 10.63 10.60 -9.06
N CYS A 16 9.68 9.86 -9.55
CA CYS A 16 9.75 9.06 -10.76
C CYS A 16 10.18 9.90 -11.95
N GLY A 17 11.23 9.47 -12.63
CA GLY A 17 11.69 10.09 -13.87
C GLY A 17 10.89 9.60 -15.06
N ASP A 18 10.42 10.52 -15.83
CA ASP A 18 9.71 10.48 -17.10
C ASP A 18 10.17 9.43 -18.13
N ALA A 19 9.17 8.79 -18.74
CA ALA A 19 9.22 8.42 -20.15
C ALA A 19 8.23 9.32 -20.90
N GLY A 20 8.77 10.37 -21.57
CA GLY A 20 8.00 11.36 -22.26
C GLY A 20 7.34 10.88 -23.57
N GLY A 21 6.14 11.31 -23.80
CA GLY A 21 5.45 11.33 -25.09
C GLY A 21 4.44 12.47 -25.09
N GLY A 22 4.81 13.59 -25.72
CA GLY A 22 3.92 14.71 -25.89
C GLY A 22 2.89 14.45 -26.99
N VAL A 23 1.64 14.80 -26.76
CA VAL A 23 0.68 15.21 -27.80
C VAL A 23 -0.24 16.29 -27.24
N SER A 24 -0.47 17.27 -28.08
CA SER A 24 -1.14 18.53 -27.99
C SER A 24 -2.61 18.49 -27.59
N THR A 25 -2.97 19.60 -26.94
CA THR A 25 -4.26 20.17 -26.57
C THR A 25 -5.37 20.16 -27.64
N GLU A 26 -6.60 19.91 -27.21
CA GLU A 26 -7.71 20.80 -27.53
C GLU A 26 -8.77 20.76 -26.41
N ALA A 27 -9.20 21.95 -26.05
CA ALA A 27 -10.17 22.21 -25.00
C ALA A 27 -11.59 22.22 -25.56
N SER A 28 -12.54 21.71 -24.80
CA SER A 28 -13.92 22.16 -24.89
C SER A 28 -14.58 22.18 -23.50
N THR A 29 -14.90 23.38 -23.11
CA THR A 29 -15.74 23.81 -22.02
C THR A 29 -17.20 23.53 -22.29
N GLU A 30 -17.92 22.94 -21.34
CA GLU A 30 -19.33 23.32 -21.16
C GLU A 30 -19.71 23.13 -19.66
N ALA A 31 -20.19 24.25 -19.12
CA ALA A 31 -20.77 24.35 -17.80
C ALA A 31 -22.30 24.23 -17.91
N ALA A 32 -22.89 23.53 -16.96
CA ALA A 32 -24.32 23.72 -16.68
C ALA A 32 -24.58 23.63 -15.20
N ALA A 33 -24.98 24.75 -14.62
CA ALA A 33 -25.54 24.90 -13.31
C ALA A 33 -27.05 24.72 -13.34
N SER A 34 -27.65 24.11 -12.34
CA SER A 34 -29.01 24.46 -11.91
C SER A 34 -29.26 24.07 -10.47
N SER A 35 -29.68 24.98 -9.80
CA SER A 35 -30.17 25.38 -8.50
C SER A 35 -31.50 24.73 -8.08
N GLY A 36 -31.70 24.68 -6.76
CA GLY A 36 -32.95 24.82 -6.04
C GLY A 36 -33.55 23.50 -5.54
N GLY A 37 -34.03 23.38 -4.37
CA GLY A 37 -34.44 24.26 -3.32
C GLY A 37 -35.14 23.45 -2.22
N ALA A 38 -35.17 24.03 -1.03
CA ALA A 38 -35.55 23.59 0.28
C ALA A 38 -36.98 23.04 0.48
N SER A 39 -37.16 22.21 1.50
CA SER A 39 -37.99 22.47 2.71
C SER A 39 -38.31 21.18 3.48
N GLY A 40 -38.03 21.16 4.79
CA GLY A 40 -38.64 20.23 5.77
C GLY A 40 -40.01 20.78 6.22
N PRO A 41 -40.65 20.40 7.32
CA PRO A 41 -40.14 19.75 8.54
C PRO A 41 -41.08 18.71 9.22
N GLY A 42 -40.66 18.17 10.37
CA GLY A 42 -41.53 17.68 11.47
C GLY A 42 -41.76 16.17 11.46
N GLY A 43 -41.58 15.41 12.47
CA GLY A 43 -41.76 15.55 13.85
C GLY A 43 -42.11 14.20 14.48
N GLU A 44 -41.68 13.98 15.71
CA GLU A 44 -42.19 13.16 16.79
C GLU A 44 -41.82 11.66 16.89
N SER A 45 -40.97 11.42 17.82
CA SER A 45 -40.99 10.63 19.08
C SER A 45 -41.85 9.36 19.17
N GLY A 46 -41.22 8.26 19.64
CA GLY A 46 -41.88 7.12 20.23
C GLY A 46 -40.89 6.06 20.68
N ALA A 47 -40.59 6.03 21.97
CA ALA A 47 -39.78 4.99 22.61
C ALA A 47 -40.62 3.78 23.01
N PRO A 48 -40.01 2.69 23.52
CA PRO A 48 -40.42 1.29 23.29
C PRO A 48 -41.33 0.71 24.35
N PRO A 49 -41.71 -0.55 24.22
CA PRO A 49 -41.90 -1.39 25.41
C PRO A 49 -41.09 -2.70 25.37
N THR A 50 -40.50 -2.95 26.50
CA THR A 50 -39.94 -4.21 27.01
C THR A 50 -41.02 -5.23 27.30
N THR A 51 -40.66 -6.51 27.19
CA THR A 51 -41.02 -7.72 27.97
C THR A 51 -40.91 -8.91 27.01
N GLY A 52 -40.14 -9.94 27.22
CA GLY A 52 -40.13 -10.85 28.34
C GLY A 52 -40.84 -12.15 27.92
N GLY A 53 -40.11 -13.27 27.77
CA GLY A 53 -40.71 -14.58 27.60
C GLY A 53 -39.81 -15.61 26.94
N ALA A 54 -39.15 -16.42 27.76
CA ALA A 54 -38.57 -17.69 27.31
C ALA A 54 -39.71 -18.72 27.09
N PRO A 55 -39.53 -19.66 26.19
CA PRO A 55 -40.20 -20.95 26.32
C PRO A 55 -39.21 -22.12 26.42
N THR A 56 -39.64 -22.97 27.27
CA THR A 56 -39.18 -24.27 27.72
C THR A 56 -39.02 -25.32 26.61
N SER A 57 -38.08 -26.20 26.90
CA SER A 57 -37.79 -27.49 26.28
C SER A 57 -39.03 -28.32 25.85
N GLY A 58 -38.98 -28.81 24.61
CA GLY A 58 -39.81 -29.88 24.10
C GLY A 58 -38.94 -30.86 23.30
N SER A 59 -38.71 -32.04 23.88
CA SER A 59 -38.12 -33.20 23.23
C SER A 59 -39.08 -33.77 22.19
N GLY A 60 -38.65 -33.87 20.94
CA GLY A 60 -39.30 -34.60 19.88
C GLY A 60 -38.23 -35.36 19.08
N GLU A 61 -38.13 -36.65 19.33
CA GLU A 61 -37.42 -37.60 18.48
C GLU A 61 -38.24 -37.82 17.21
N ASP A 62 -37.72 -37.39 16.06
CA ASP A 62 -38.18 -37.89 14.77
C ASP A 62 -36.94 -38.35 13.96
N GLY A 63 -36.88 -39.65 13.75
CA GLY A 63 -35.90 -40.30 12.96
C GLY A 63 -36.01 -39.91 11.49
N SER A 64 -35.06 -39.17 11.00
CA SER A 64 -34.78 -38.99 9.58
C SER A 64 -33.52 -39.74 9.24
N SER A 65 -33.67 -40.81 8.41
CA SER A 65 -32.60 -41.54 7.82
C SER A 65 -31.80 -40.63 6.87
N GLY A 66 -30.76 -39.97 7.43
CA GLY A 66 -29.81 -39.18 6.64
C GLY A 66 -28.96 -40.07 5.76
N SER A 67 -29.08 -39.91 4.46
CA SER A 67 -28.11 -40.37 3.48
C SER A 67 -26.76 -39.77 3.85
N THR A 68 -25.82 -40.60 4.33
CA THR A 68 -24.42 -40.25 4.48
C THR A 68 -23.74 -40.20 3.13
N GLY A 69 -23.98 -39.15 2.33
CA GLY A 69 -23.07 -38.77 1.29
C GLY A 69 -21.70 -38.45 1.89
N PRO A 70 -20.59 -38.61 1.17
CA PRO A 70 -19.28 -38.20 1.66
C PRO A 70 -19.40 -36.71 2.12
N ALA A 71 -18.87 -36.42 3.31
CA ALA A 71 -18.82 -35.05 3.80
C ALA A 71 -18.17 -34.17 2.71
N ALA A 72 -18.81 -33.07 2.35
CA ALA A 72 -18.25 -32.12 1.40
C ALA A 72 -16.86 -31.73 1.89
N THR A 73 -15.89 -31.73 0.98
CA THR A 73 -14.53 -31.26 1.31
C THR A 73 -14.64 -29.79 1.76
N PRO A 74 -14.09 -29.43 2.95
CA PRO A 74 -14.15 -28.05 3.44
C PRO A 74 -13.63 -27.08 2.39
N GLY A 75 -14.31 -25.95 2.19
CA GLY A 75 -13.78 -24.87 1.37
C GLY A 75 -12.57 -24.21 2.04
N PRO A 76 -11.66 -23.58 1.30
CA PRO A 76 -10.45 -22.98 1.88
C PRO A 76 -10.77 -21.92 2.95
N TRP A 77 -11.90 -21.23 2.86
CA TRP A 77 -12.36 -20.23 3.84
C TRP A 77 -12.67 -20.83 5.22
N GLU A 78 -12.93 -22.11 5.34
CA GLU A 78 -13.21 -22.77 6.62
C GLU A 78 -11.96 -22.90 7.50
N PHE A 79 -10.76 -22.74 6.94
CA PHE A 79 -9.50 -22.71 7.66
C PHE A 79 -9.10 -21.30 8.11
N GLY A 80 -9.83 -20.28 7.70
CA GLY A 80 -9.58 -18.89 8.08
C GLY A 80 -10.02 -18.62 9.51
N VAL A 81 -9.22 -17.84 10.25
CA VAL A 81 -9.57 -17.39 11.60
C VAL A 81 -9.95 -15.91 11.55
N PHE A 82 -11.14 -15.59 12.06
CA PHE A 82 -11.65 -14.23 12.09
C PHE A 82 -10.80 -13.32 12.98
N ILE A 83 -10.42 -12.15 12.47
CA ILE A 83 -9.77 -11.08 13.22
C ILE A 83 -10.86 -10.08 13.64
N PRO A 84 -11.10 -9.91 14.95
CA PRO A 84 -12.12 -8.98 15.41
C PRO A 84 -11.74 -7.53 15.13
N PRO A 85 -12.73 -6.63 14.88
CA PRO A 85 -12.47 -5.21 14.76
C PRO A 85 -12.06 -4.61 16.10
N GLU A 86 -11.18 -3.61 16.04
CA GLU A 86 -10.81 -2.80 17.18
C GLU A 86 -11.15 -1.32 16.95
N PRO A 87 -11.40 -0.54 18.02
CA PRO A 87 -11.75 0.87 17.88
C PRO A 87 -10.68 1.65 17.15
N GLN A 88 -11.09 2.51 16.23
CA GLN A 88 -10.23 3.46 15.54
C GLN A 88 -10.50 4.86 16.09
N ALA A 89 -9.46 5.67 16.26
CA ALA A 89 -9.64 7.05 16.71
C ALA A 89 -10.51 7.82 15.71
N PRO A 90 -11.48 8.60 16.19
CA PRO A 90 -12.26 9.47 15.33
C PRO A 90 -11.40 10.58 14.75
N GLY A 91 -11.62 10.92 13.48
CA GLY A 91 -10.92 11.99 12.77
C GLY A 91 -11.79 12.62 11.69
N ASP A 92 -11.34 13.75 11.19
CA ASP A 92 -11.98 14.51 10.12
C ASP A 92 -11.20 14.26 8.80
N PRO A 93 -11.79 13.59 7.80
CA PRO A 93 -11.08 13.26 6.57
C PRO A 93 -10.68 14.48 5.73
N VAL A 94 -11.39 15.61 5.84
CA VAL A 94 -11.03 16.85 5.14
C VAL A 94 -9.78 17.46 5.75
N LYS A 95 -9.71 17.55 7.08
CA LYS A 95 -8.51 17.98 7.79
C LYS A 95 -7.36 16.99 7.60
N GLY A 96 -7.68 15.71 7.49
CA GLY A 96 -6.71 14.66 7.22
C GLY A 96 -6.03 14.83 5.87
N TYR A 97 -6.77 15.09 4.82
CA TYR A 97 -6.20 15.43 3.51
C TYR A 97 -5.33 16.68 3.58
N GLU A 98 -5.83 17.76 4.19
CA GLU A 98 -5.06 18.98 4.37
C GLU A 98 -3.76 18.72 5.13
N ALA A 99 -3.82 17.96 6.23
CA ALA A 99 -2.64 17.60 6.99
C ALA A 99 -1.65 16.74 6.19
N LEU A 100 -2.14 15.76 5.42
CA LEU A 100 -1.33 14.91 4.57
C LEU A 100 -0.48 15.70 3.57
N VAL A 101 -1.05 16.73 2.95
CA VAL A 101 -0.41 17.45 1.83
C VAL A 101 0.22 18.80 2.23
N THR A 102 0.04 19.25 3.47
CA THR A 102 0.55 20.55 3.94
C THR A 102 1.33 20.51 5.25
N ARG A 103 1.10 19.50 6.12
CA ARG A 103 1.82 19.38 7.38
C ARG A 103 3.07 18.51 7.24
N GLY A 104 4.12 18.86 8.00
CA GLY A 104 5.33 18.08 8.04
C GLY A 104 5.30 17.05 9.16
N TYR A 105 4.96 15.83 8.85
CA TYR A 105 5.11 14.69 9.75
C TYR A 105 6.44 13.93 9.57
N ILE A 106 7.27 14.37 8.61
CA ILE A 106 8.70 14.04 8.52
C ILE A 106 9.45 15.35 8.79
N THR A 107 10.00 15.50 10.00
CA THR A 107 10.50 16.76 10.54
C THR A 107 11.94 17.11 10.12
N CYS A 108 12.55 16.35 9.22
CA CYS A 108 13.82 16.66 8.57
C CYS A 108 13.68 16.64 7.04
N GLY A 109 14.59 17.28 6.33
CA GLY A 109 14.51 17.39 4.87
C GLY A 109 15.42 18.47 4.33
N ILE A 110 15.10 18.99 3.17
CA ILE A 110 15.91 19.98 2.44
C ILE A 110 15.38 21.38 2.74
N PRO A 111 16.20 22.34 3.20
CA PRO A 111 15.77 23.73 3.34
C PRO A 111 15.17 24.27 2.04
N TRP A 112 14.04 25.00 2.14
CA TRP A 112 13.35 25.55 0.97
C TRP A 112 14.27 26.31 0.01
N LEU A 113 15.21 27.11 0.56
CA LEU A 113 16.16 27.86 -0.26
C LEU A 113 17.02 26.93 -1.13
N LEU A 114 17.53 25.84 -0.57
CA LEU A 114 18.37 24.88 -1.30
C LEU A 114 17.53 24.04 -2.25
N PHE A 115 16.32 23.66 -1.86
CA PHE A 115 15.38 22.94 -2.73
C PHE A 115 15.04 23.79 -3.96
N GLY A 116 14.79 25.09 -3.79
CA GLY A 116 14.52 26.03 -4.88
C GLY A 116 15.68 26.14 -5.87
N LEU A 117 16.92 26.07 -5.40
CA LEU A 117 18.13 26.06 -6.25
C LEU A 117 18.29 24.72 -7.00
N ALA A 118 17.92 23.62 -6.37
CA ALA A 118 17.98 22.28 -6.97
C ALA A 118 16.81 21.99 -7.92
N LYS A 119 15.68 22.70 -7.79
CA LYS A 119 14.46 22.49 -8.57
C LYS A 119 14.66 22.34 -10.07
N PRO A 120 15.50 23.16 -10.77
CA PRO A 120 15.77 22.97 -12.19
C PRO A 120 16.46 21.64 -12.54
N LEU A 121 17.13 21.03 -11.55
CA LEU A 121 17.81 19.74 -11.71
C LEU A 121 16.87 18.57 -11.43
N LEU A 122 15.75 18.86 -10.76
CA LEU A 122 14.76 17.87 -10.33
C LEU A 122 13.81 17.43 -11.46
N GLY A 123 13.92 18.02 -12.64
CA GLY A 123 13.05 17.76 -13.77
C GLY A 123 11.81 18.68 -13.82
N PRO A 124 11.08 18.67 -14.92
CA PRO A 124 9.85 19.45 -15.02
C PRO A 124 8.76 18.80 -14.19
N TYR A 125 8.35 19.48 -13.10
CA TYR A 125 7.08 19.19 -12.46
C TYR A 125 5.99 19.81 -13.31
N THR A 126 5.14 18.97 -13.89
CA THR A 126 4.01 19.44 -14.70
C THR A 126 2.90 19.92 -13.78
N ASP A 127 2.18 20.98 -14.20
CA ASP A 127 1.00 21.47 -13.48
C ASP A 127 -0.09 20.39 -13.29
N GLY A 128 -0.07 19.33 -14.11
CA GLY A 128 -0.95 18.16 -14.00
C GLY A 128 -0.68 17.28 -12.76
N GLU A 129 0.44 17.47 -12.06
CA GLU A 129 0.75 16.79 -10.80
C GLU A 129 0.31 17.57 -9.55
N ALA A 130 -0.30 18.76 -9.73
CA ALA A 130 -0.78 19.57 -8.63
C ALA A 130 -1.93 18.87 -7.91
N LEU A 131 -1.74 18.62 -6.61
CA LEU A 131 -2.80 18.09 -5.76
C LEU A 131 -3.82 19.20 -5.44
N PRO A 132 -5.13 18.89 -5.43
CA PRO A 132 -6.16 19.83 -5.04
C PRO A 132 -5.90 20.43 -3.64
N GLY A 133 -6.30 21.71 -3.45
CA GLY A 133 -6.23 22.37 -2.14
C GLY A 133 -4.85 22.81 -1.67
N ARG A 134 -3.77 22.49 -2.39
CA ARG A 134 -2.42 23.00 -2.08
C ARG A 134 -2.26 24.44 -2.54
N SER A 135 -1.63 25.26 -1.72
CA SER A 135 -1.40 26.69 -2.01
C SER A 135 0.02 27.11 -1.58
N GLY A 136 0.41 28.33 -1.95
CA GLY A 136 1.70 28.88 -1.57
C GLY A 136 2.87 28.02 -2.05
N LYS A 137 3.82 27.73 -1.14
CA LYS A 137 5.00 26.91 -1.44
C LYS A 137 4.66 25.44 -1.65
N ASN A 138 3.61 24.94 -0.98
CA ASN A 138 3.15 23.56 -1.19
C ASN A 138 2.62 23.31 -2.61
N ALA A 139 2.11 24.33 -3.30
CA ALA A 139 1.74 24.25 -4.71
C ALA A 139 2.95 24.26 -5.68
N GLN A 140 4.17 24.46 -5.16
CA GLN A 140 5.40 24.59 -5.96
C GLN A 140 6.33 23.39 -5.83
N VAL A 141 5.94 22.38 -5.07
CA VAL A 141 6.70 21.12 -4.90
C VAL A 141 5.90 19.95 -5.47
N PRO A 142 6.54 18.82 -5.83
CA PRO A 142 5.86 17.62 -6.30
C PRO A 142 4.77 17.13 -5.34
N TYR A 143 3.85 16.31 -5.84
CA TYR A 143 2.76 15.74 -5.05
C TYR A 143 3.23 14.98 -3.80
N ASN A 144 4.37 14.30 -3.90
CA ASN A 144 4.96 13.49 -2.83
C ASN A 144 5.90 14.28 -1.90
N TRP A 145 5.92 15.62 -2.00
CA TRP A 145 6.69 16.52 -1.13
C TRP A 145 5.80 17.54 -0.45
N THR A 146 6.22 17.95 0.74
CA THR A 146 5.51 18.95 1.57
C THR A 146 6.48 19.98 2.07
N VAL A 147 6.09 21.27 2.02
CA VAL A 147 6.84 22.38 2.61
C VAL A 147 6.20 22.73 3.94
N HIS A 148 6.98 22.73 5.01
CA HIS A 148 6.52 23.02 6.37
C HIS A 148 7.63 23.67 7.18
N GLU A 149 7.28 24.22 8.34
CA GLU A 149 8.22 24.87 9.24
C GLU A 149 8.70 23.93 10.35
N VAL A 150 10.01 23.88 10.57
CA VAL A 150 10.65 23.18 11.69
C VAL A 150 11.67 24.13 12.31
N ASP A 151 11.51 24.45 13.60
CA ASP A 151 12.42 25.32 14.37
C ASP A 151 12.68 26.68 13.69
N GLY A 152 11.65 27.27 13.08
CA GLY A 152 11.74 28.56 12.38
C GLY A 152 12.38 28.48 10.98
N ALA A 153 12.66 27.26 10.46
CA ALA A 153 13.15 27.06 9.12
C ALA A 153 12.11 26.35 8.24
N GLU A 154 11.97 26.79 6.98
CA GLU A 154 11.12 26.11 6.01
C GLU A 154 11.86 24.93 5.41
N ILE A 155 11.31 23.74 5.59
CA ILE A 155 11.86 22.46 5.17
C ILE A 155 10.95 21.82 4.13
N VAL A 156 11.55 21.17 3.14
CA VAL A 156 10.88 20.33 2.16
C VAL A 156 11.18 18.88 2.50
N SER A 157 10.16 18.11 2.78
CA SER A 157 10.26 16.67 3.10
C SER A 157 9.29 15.85 2.28
N GLN A 158 9.59 14.56 2.14
CA GLN A 158 8.68 13.61 1.52
C GLN A 158 7.42 13.40 2.36
N ASN A 159 6.37 12.89 1.72
CA ASN A 159 5.11 12.51 2.36
C ASN A 159 4.69 11.10 1.93
N CYS A 160 3.58 10.58 2.48
CA CYS A 160 3.09 9.22 2.22
C CYS A 160 2.76 8.94 0.75
N LEU A 161 2.53 9.98 -0.04
CA LEU A 161 2.19 9.84 -1.46
C LEU A 161 3.38 9.37 -2.31
N THR A 162 4.60 9.36 -1.77
CA THR A 162 5.75 8.71 -2.42
C THR A 162 5.44 7.25 -2.78
N CYS A 163 4.81 6.50 -1.87
CA CYS A 163 4.45 5.10 -2.10
C CYS A 163 2.95 4.88 -2.39
N HIS A 164 2.09 5.91 -2.16
CA HIS A 164 0.64 5.77 -2.23
C HIS A 164 -0.04 6.82 -3.13
N ALA A 165 0.56 7.11 -4.28
CA ALA A 165 -0.06 7.92 -5.33
C ALA A 165 0.42 7.48 -6.71
N GLY A 166 0.08 6.27 -7.09
CA GLY A 166 0.35 5.73 -8.43
C GLY A 166 -0.38 6.52 -9.54
N SER A 167 0.01 6.26 -10.78
CA SER A 167 -0.61 6.88 -11.97
C SER A 167 -1.31 5.85 -12.84
N PHE A 168 -2.47 6.22 -13.39
CA PHE A 168 -3.15 5.44 -14.40
C PHE A 168 -3.80 6.37 -15.44
N ASN A 169 -3.65 6.10 -16.74
CA ASN A 169 -4.14 6.95 -17.84
C ASN A 169 -3.72 8.43 -17.69
N GLY A 170 -2.47 8.68 -17.28
CA GLY A 170 -1.96 10.03 -17.07
C GLY A 170 -2.57 10.77 -15.88
N GLN A 171 -3.39 10.11 -15.08
CA GLN A 171 -3.99 10.67 -13.86
C GLN A 171 -3.30 10.12 -12.62
N ARG A 172 -2.95 11.00 -11.68
CA ARG A 172 -2.47 10.64 -10.34
C ARG A 172 -3.64 10.16 -9.51
N ILE A 173 -3.53 8.96 -8.93
CA ILE A 173 -4.57 8.36 -8.09
C ILE A 173 -4.04 8.29 -6.66
N VAL A 174 -4.52 9.19 -5.81
CA VAL A 174 -4.19 9.19 -4.38
C VAL A 174 -4.75 7.93 -3.72
N GLY A 175 -3.88 7.21 -3.01
CA GLY A 175 -4.21 5.93 -2.40
C GLY A 175 -3.84 4.70 -3.24
N LEU A 176 -3.46 4.87 -4.53
CA LEU A 176 -2.92 3.77 -5.33
C LEU A 176 -1.47 3.52 -4.96
N GLY A 177 -1.12 2.27 -4.66
CA GLY A 177 0.28 1.86 -4.49
C GLY A 177 1.10 2.13 -5.75
N THR A 178 2.30 2.70 -5.59
CA THR A 178 3.22 2.90 -6.72
C THR A 178 3.91 1.59 -7.06
N ALA A 179 3.83 1.20 -8.31
CA ALA A 179 4.39 -0.05 -8.80
C ALA A 179 5.38 0.15 -9.96
N ASP A 180 5.89 1.36 -10.16
CA ASP A 180 6.79 1.77 -11.24
C ASP A 180 8.07 2.49 -10.73
N GLU A 181 8.24 2.61 -9.42
CA GLU A 181 9.41 3.26 -8.82
C GLU A 181 10.66 2.38 -8.88
N ASP A 182 11.81 3.03 -9.10
CA ASP A 182 13.12 2.37 -9.17
C ASP A 182 13.92 2.53 -7.86
N PHE A 183 13.76 1.58 -6.95
CA PHE A 183 14.54 1.47 -5.73
C PHE A 183 15.77 0.54 -5.87
N THR A 184 16.24 0.28 -7.11
CA THR A 184 17.37 -0.64 -7.33
C THR A 184 18.74 0.01 -7.18
N GLY A 185 18.80 1.30 -6.91
CA GLY A 185 20.04 2.07 -6.74
C GLY A 185 20.34 2.40 -5.28
N ASP A 186 21.61 2.29 -4.88
CA ASP A 186 22.06 2.77 -3.57
C ASP A 186 22.23 4.29 -3.58
N MET A 187 21.33 4.98 -2.91
CA MET A 187 21.34 6.44 -2.79
C MET A 187 22.47 6.98 -1.92
N SER A 188 23.01 6.18 -1.00
CA SER A 188 24.07 6.62 -0.09
C SER A 188 25.35 7.02 -0.82
N ALA A 189 25.69 6.33 -1.89
CA ALA A 189 26.87 6.62 -2.71
C ALA A 189 26.82 8.05 -3.26
N LEU A 190 25.66 8.49 -3.73
CA LEU A 190 25.46 9.85 -4.23
C LEU A 190 25.46 10.88 -3.10
N LEU A 191 24.77 10.59 -1.98
CA LEU A 191 24.69 11.49 -0.83
C LEU A 191 26.04 11.71 -0.15
N ASN A 192 26.95 10.73 -0.21
CA ASN A 192 28.32 10.88 0.28
C ASN A 192 29.15 11.87 -0.52
N THR A 193 28.77 12.15 -1.76
CA THR A 193 29.45 13.17 -2.60
C THR A 193 28.87 14.57 -2.45
N PHE A 194 27.75 14.70 -1.74
CA PHE A 194 27.06 15.98 -1.60
C PHE A 194 27.71 16.82 -0.48
N PRO A 195 28.35 17.97 -0.81
CA PRO A 195 28.95 18.81 0.22
C PRO A 195 27.83 19.48 1.02
N ILE A 196 27.85 19.30 2.35
CA ILE A 196 27.02 20.12 3.24
C ILE A 196 27.67 21.52 3.24
N PRO A 197 26.91 22.59 2.91
CA PRO A 197 27.47 23.93 2.90
C PRO A 197 27.97 24.33 4.29
N ASP A 198 29.18 24.84 4.38
CA ASP A 198 29.72 25.42 5.62
C ASP A 198 29.31 26.91 5.75
N ILE A 199 28.00 27.16 5.65
CA ILE A 199 27.39 28.47 5.81
C ILE A 199 26.14 28.34 6.68
N PRO A 200 25.83 29.30 7.56
CA PRO A 200 24.66 29.25 8.41
C PRO A 200 23.39 29.47 7.57
N ILE A 201 22.77 28.39 7.13
CA ILE A 201 21.46 28.41 6.45
C ILE A 201 20.41 27.91 7.44
N PRO A 202 19.27 28.59 7.62
CA PRO A 202 18.16 28.08 8.38
C PRO A 202 17.73 26.68 7.86
N GLY A 203 17.60 25.72 8.76
CA GLY A 203 17.26 24.34 8.41
C GLY A 203 18.45 23.44 8.01
N LEU A 204 19.69 23.91 8.14
CA LEU A 204 20.87 23.10 7.86
C LEU A 204 20.99 21.89 8.78
N GLU A 205 20.56 22.01 10.03
CA GLU A 205 20.50 20.91 10.99
C GLU A 205 19.54 19.83 10.51
N GLN A 206 18.32 20.20 10.10
CA GLN A 206 17.32 19.28 9.55
C GLN A 206 17.79 18.59 8.27
N MET A 207 18.52 19.31 7.43
CA MET A 207 19.14 18.72 6.23
C MET A 207 20.26 17.74 6.59
N THR A 208 21.12 18.10 7.53
CA THR A 208 22.21 17.22 7.99
C THR A 208 21.65 15.94 8.59
N ARG A 209 20.61 16.08 9.43
CA ARG A 209 19.88 14.97 10.02
C ARG A 209 19.27 14.05 8.95
N PHE A 210 18.60 14.63 7.95
CA PHE A 210 18.05 13.88 6.81
C PHE A 210 19.15 13.15 6.04
N LEU A 211 20.20 13.83 5.64
CA LEU A 211 21.28 13.22 4.84
C LEU A 211 21.99 12.10 5.58
N ASN A 212 22.27 12.26 6.88
CA ASN A 212 22.91 11.19 7.67
C ASN A 212 22.05 9.94 7.73
N ARG A 213 20.73 10.07 7.92
CA ARG A 213 19.82 8.93 7.93
C ARG A 213 19.67 8.27 6.58
N MET A 214 19.58 9.06 5.53
CA MET A 214 19.53 8.52 4.19
C MET A 214 20.82 7.77 3.81
N LYS A 215 21.99 8.15 4.36
CA LYS A 215 23.22 7.39 4.20
C LYS A 215 23.17 6.02 4.89
N VAL A 216 22.48 5.92 6.01
CA VAL A 216 22.25 4.64 6.71
C VAL A 216 21.20 3.79 5.98
N LEU A 217 20.13 4.41 5.52
CA LEU A 217 19.03 3.72 4.83
C LEU A 217 19.40 3.27 3.42
N GLY A 218 20.12 4.09 2.66
CA GLY A 218 20.37 3.88 1.22
C GLY A 218 20.83 2.47 0.88
N PRO A 219 21.89 1.92 1.50
CA PRO A 219 22.35 0.57 1.21
C PRO A 219 21.34 -0.53 1.52
N MET A 220 20.44 -0.26 2.51
CA MET A 220 19.48 -1.22 3.03
C MET A 220 18.18 -1.26 2.22
N THR A 221 17.93 -0.24 1.39
CA THR A 221 16.71 -0.07 0.60
C THR A 221 16.86 -0.49 -0.86
N VAL A 222 17.98 -1.08 -1.23
CA VAL A 222 18.26 -1.51 -2.62
C VAL A 222 17.41 -2.73 -2.97
N MET A 223 16.38 -2.51 -3.79
CA MET A 223 15.51 -3.58 -4.29
C MET A 223 16.13 -4.31 -5.46
N ARG A 224 15.66 -5.53 -5.74
CA ARG A 224 16.16 -6.34 -6.86
C ARG A 224 15.49 -6.01 -8.18
N THR A 225 14.25 -5.51 -8.14
CA THR A 225 13.42 -5.29 -9.32
C THR A 225 12.68 -3.97 -9.22
N VAL A 226 12.67 -3.19 -10.31
CA VAL A 226 11.87 -1.97 -10.44
C VAL A 226 10.39 -2.29 -10.20
N GLY A 227 9.72 -1.46 -9.42
CA GLY A 227 8.31 -1.62 -9.07
C GLY A 227 8.07 -2.44 -7.79
N THR A 228 9.13 -2.88 -7.10
CA THR A 228 9.03 -3.44 -5.76
C THR A 228 9.44 -2.40 -4.70
N ASN A 229 8.76 -2.41 -3.55
CA ASN A 229 8.91 -1.39 -2.52
C ASN A 229 9.78 -1.89 -1.34
N PRO A 230 10.72 -1.08 -0.82
CA PRO A 230 11.61 -1.45 0.28
C PRO A 230 11.01 -1.22 1.69
N ALA A 231 9.69 -1.10 1.86
CA ALA A 231 9.07 -0.69 3.13
C ALA A 231 9.52 -1.51 4.33
N GLU A 232 9.68 -2.83 4.16
CA GLU A 232 10.17 -3.73 5.22
C GLU A 232 11.61 -3.39 5.63
N ALA A 233 12.50 -3.19 4.66
CA ALA A 233 13.90 -2.86 4.91
C ALA A 233 14.04 -1.46 5.56
N VAL A 234 13.21 -0.50 5.14
CA VAL A 234 13.14 0.84 5.76
C VAL A 234 12.73 0.71 7.23
N ALA A 235 11.64 0.00 7.51
CA ALA A 235 11.13 -0.18 8.87
C ALA A 235 12.17 -0.85 9.79
N ILE A 236 12.77 -1.95 9.33
CA ILE A 236 13.81 -2.69 10.07
C ILE A 236 15.00 -1.77 10.38
N THR A 237 15.49 -1.02 9.40
CA THR A 237 16.64 -0.13 9.57
C THR A 237 16.35 1.02 10.53
N LEU A 238 15.19 1.69 10.38
CA LEU A 238 14.81 2.79 11.27
C LEU A 238 14.66 2.34 12.72
N VAL A 239 14.09 1.16 12.95
CA VAL A 239 13.92 0.58 14.27
C VAL A 239 15.27 0.16 14.87
N ALA A 240 16.15 -0.44 14.08
CA ALA A 240 17.47 -0.88 14.53
C ALA A 240 18.34 0.26 15.09
N HIS A 241 18.13 1.48 14.63
CA HIS A 241 18.87 2.67 15.03
C HIS A 241 18.13 3.55 16.06
N ARG A 242 17.06 3.05 16.69
CA ARG A 242 16.26 3.84 17.65
C ARG A 242 16.11 3.18 19.00
N ASP A 243 16.25 3.99 20.04
CA ASP A 243 15.84 3.58 21.38
C ASP A 243 14.31 3.45 21.44
N ARG A 244 13.82 2.30 21.93
CA ARG A 244 12.39 1.97 21.95
C ARG A 244 11.54 2.85 22.85
N HIS A 245 12.12 3.38 23.93
CA HIS A 245 11.35 4.12 24.93
C HIS A 245 11.41 5.63 24.70
N THR A 246 12.52 6.13 24.20
CA THR A 246 12.73 7.57 23.97
C THR A 246 12.56 7.97 22.52
N LEU A 247 12.63 7.04 21.58
CA LEU A 247 12.73 7.21 20.13
C LEU A 247 14.00 7.92 19.66
N ALA A 248 14.97 8.15 20.54
CA ALA A 248 16.23 8.79 20.21
C ALA A 248 16.99 7.97 19.13
N TRP A 249 17.51 8.69 18.13
CA TRP A 249 18.31 8.09 17.07
C TRP A 249 19.73 7.78 17.57
N SER A 250 20.27 6.66 17.09
CA SER A 250 21.68 6.27 17.26
C SER A 250 22.32 6.04 15.91
N GLU A 251 23.53 6.55 15.72
CA GLU A 251 24.34 6.28 14.52
C GLU A 251 24.78 4.81 14.45
N GLU A 252 24.84 4.11 15.59
CA GLU A 252 25.11 2.67 15.68
C GLU A 252 23.81 1.90 15.89
N LYS A 253 23.73 0.68 15.36
CA LYS A 253 22.61 -0.22 15.60
C LYS A 253 22.47 -0.53 17.10
N LEU A 254 21.29 -0.31 17.66
CA LEU A 254 20.92 -0.65 19.03
C LEU A 254 20.33 -2.06 19.13
N ILE A 255 19.83 -2.59 18.01
CA ILE A 255 19.20 -3.90 17.90
C ILE A 255 19.80 -4.58 16.67
N ASP A 256 20.17 -5.84 16.83
CA ASP A 256 20.63 -6.67 15.72
C ASP A 256 19.40 -7.21 14.96
N LEU A 257 19.08 -6.56 13.83
CA LEU A 257 18.04 -6.97 12.92
C LEU A 257 18.64 -7.40 11.59
N PRO A 258 18.06 -8.42 10.95
CA PRO A 258 18.62 -8.98 9.71
C PRO A 258 18.55 -7.95 8.58
N GLU A 259 19.57 -7.98 7.73
CA GLU A 259 19.57 -7.24 6.47
C GLU A 259 18.84 -8.08 5.42
N MET A 260 17.60 -7.71 5.11
CA MET A 260 16.77 -8.47 4.18
C MET A 260 16.23 -7.56 3.07
N VAL A 261 16.32 -8.06 1.85
CA VAL A 261 15.61 -7.49 0.70
C VAL A 261 14.31 -8.26 0.54
N VAL A 262 13.23 -7.68 1.03
CA VAL A 262 11.88 -8.26 0.95
C VAL A 262 11.04 -7.36 0.05
N PRO A 263 10.62 -7.82 -1.13
CA PRO A 263 9.75 -7.03 -1.98
C PRO A 263 8.38 -6.96 -1.36
N SER A 264 7.83 -5.76 -1.29
CA SER A 264 6.43 -5.57 -0.91
C SER A 264 5.69 -4.78 -1.98
N ASP A 265 4.39 -5.04 -2.06
CA ASP A 265 3.46 -4.28 -2.87
C ASP A 265 2.70 -3.30 -1.96
N PRO A 266 2.80 -1.98 -2.17
CA PRO A 266 2.08 -1.02 -1.33
C PRO A 266 0.56 -1.19 -1.48
N PRO A 267 -0.16 -1.58 -0.41
CA PRO A 267 -1.59 -1.82 -0.52
C PRO A 267 -2.35 -0.52 -0.79
N PRO A 268 -3.40 -0.54 -1.61
CA PRO A 268 -4.21 0.63 -1.88
C PRO A 268 -4.99 1.07 -0.63
N TRP A 269 -5.11 2.39 -0.43
CA TRP A 269 -5.73 2.96 0.77
C TRP A 269 -7.23 2.71 0.88
N TRP A 270 -7.93 2.65 -0.24
CA TRP A 270 -9.39 2.43 -0.25
C TRP A 270 -9.84 1.09 0.33
N ARG A 271 -8.94 0.15 0.56
CA ARG A 271 -9.22 -1.12 1.25
C ARG A 271 -9.08 -1.02 2.77
N ALA A 272 -8.48 0.05 3.29
CA ALA A 272 -8.15 0.16 4.71
C ALA A 272 -9.39 0.23 5.62
N HIS A 273 -10.50 0.78 5.14
CA HIS A 273 -11.73 0.91 5.95
C HIS A 273 -12.42 -0.43 6.22
N LYS A 274 -12.25 -1.44 5.35
CA LYS A 274 -12.82 -2.79 5.48
C LYS A 274 -11.98 -3.70 6.38
N LYS A 275 -10.69 -3.40 6.58
CA LYS A 275 -9.75 -4.28 7.28
C LYS A 275 -9.75 -4.06 8.78
N ASN A 276 -9.78 -5.16 9.55
CA ASN A 276 -9.65 -5.15 11.00
C ASN A 276 -8.20 -5.21 11.48
N ALA A 277 -7.26 -5.50 10.59
CA ALA A 277 -5.82 -5.47 10.84
C ALA A 277 -5.05 -4.97 9.62
N LEU A 278 -3.90 -4.35 9.82
CA LEU A 278 -3.03 -3.91 8.73
C LEU A 278 -1.95 -4.93 8.40
N PHE A 279 -1.27 -4.66 7.29
CA PHE A 279 -0.35 -5.52 6.55
C PHE A 279 -1.04 -6.73 5.91
N TYR A 280 -0.34 -7.39 5.00
CA TYR A 280 -0.82 -8.62 4.36
C TYR A 280 -0.94 -9.77 5.36
N ASN A 281 -0.03 -9.83 6.33
CA ASN A 281 -0.04 -10.85 7.38
C ASN A 281 -0.97 -10.53 8.57
N GLY A 282 -1.67 -9.39 8.54
CA GLY A 282 -2.61 -9.00 9.57
C GLY A 282 -2.02 -8.85 10.97
N MET A 283 -0.71 -8.64 11.11
CA MET A 283 -0.08 -8.59 12.43
C MET A 283 -0.33 -7.28 13.20
N ALA A 284 -0.66 -6.17 12.51
CA ALA A 284 -0.92 -4.90 13.17
C ALA A 284 -2.37 -4.81 13.63
N ARG A 285 -2.59 -4.82 14.94
CA ARG A 285 -3.88 -4.85 15.64
C ARG A 285 -4.10 -3.59 16.47
N GLY A 286 -5.33 -3.17 16.63
CA GLY A 286 -5.68 -1.96 17.36
C GLY A 286 -5.95 -0.78 16.43
N ASP A 287 -5.69 0.43 16.90
CA ASP A 287 -5.85 1.64 16.10
C ASP A 287 -4.75 1.73 15.04
N HIS A 288 -5.11 1.71 13.78
CA HIS A 288 -4.20 1.60 12.65
C HIS A 288 -3.20 2.77 12.55
N ARG A 289 -3.49 3.94 13.16
CA ARG A 289 -2.65 5.13 13.04
C ARG A 289 -1.25 4.93 13.61
N GLY A 290 -1.08 4.11 14.68
CA GLY A 290 0.24 3.85 15.26
C GLY A 290 1.19 3.21 14.25
N THR A 291 0.70 2.27 13.46
CA THR A 291 1.47 1.65 12.38
C THR A 291 1.73 2.62 11.21
N MET A 292 0.72 3.39 10.83
CA MET A 292 0.89 4.41 9.77
C MET A 292 1.91 5.48 10.18
N MET A 293 1.93 5.87 11.46
CA MET A 293 2.91 6.82 12.01
C MET A 293 4.35 6.31 11.97
N LEU A 294 4.59 5.00 11.88
CA LEU A 294 5.96 4.47 11.77
C LEU A 294 6.69 5.03 10.53
N ALA A 295 5.97 5.40 9.47
CA ALA A 295 6.55 6.08 8.32
C ALA A 295 7.20 7.45 8.68
N THR A 296 6.82 8.07 9.80
CA THR A 296 7.40 9.33 10.28
C THR A 296 8.74 9.12 11.00
N ALA A 297 9.04 7.87 11.38
CA ALA A 297 10.21 7.52 12.17
C ALA A 297 11.55 7.89 11.51
N LEU A 298 11.57 8.21 10.22
CA LEU A 298 12.79 8.75 9.58
C LEU A 298 13.37 9.93 10.39
N CYS A 299 12.52 10.81 10.92
CA CYS A 299 12.96 12.04 11.57
C CYS A 299 12.31 12.29 12.94
N THR A 300 11.54 11.38 13.46
CA THR A 300 10.93 11.50 14.81
C THR A 300 11.92 10.97 15.86
N ASP A 301 12.56 11.87 16.61
CA ASP A 301 13.66 11.52 17.53
C ASP A 301 13.29 11.56 19.00
N SER A 302 12.03 11.86 19.30
CA SER A 302 11.53 11.85 20.68
C SER A 302 10.06 11.45 20.74
N VAL A 303 9.64 10.97 21.90
CA VAL A 303 8.22 10.72 22.19
C VAL A 303 7.40 12.01 22.09
N ALA A 304 7.98 13.17 22.46
CA ALA A 304 7.29 14.45 22.36
C ALA A 304 6.97 14.83 20.89
N GLU A 305 7.92 14.62 19.98
CA GLU A 305 7.66 14.80 18.53
C GLU A 305 6.59 13.81 18.03
N ALA A 306 6.67 12.55 18.44
CA ALA A 306 5.67 11.54 18.06
C ALA A 306 4.27 11.92 18.55
N GLN A 307 4.13 12.41 19.79
CA GLN A 307 2.87 12.92 20.34
C GLN A 307 2.35 14.15 19.60
N GLN A 308 3.22 15.05 19.18
CA GLN A 308 2.83 16.21 18.37
C GLN A 308 2.25 15.76 17.02
N ILE A 309 2.88 14.81 16.36
CA ILE A 309 2.38 14.23 15.11
C ILE A 309 1.06 13.49 15.36
N ASP A 310 0.97 12.69 16.40
CA ASP A 310 -0.24 11.96 16.78
C ASP A 310 -1.46 12.88 16.99
N SER A 311 -1.24 14.10 17.46
CA SER A 311 -2.32 15.07 17.73
C SER A 311 -3.20 15.40 16.51
N TYR A 312 -2.73 15.17 15.29
CA TYR A 312 -3.49 15.36 14.05
C TYR A 312 -3.51 14.10 13.15
N PHE A 313 -2.85 13.02 13.57
CA PHE A 313 -2.72 11.84 12.71
C PHE A 313 -4.00 11.01 12.63
N ALA A 314 -4.90 11.16 13.62
CA ALA A 314 -6.25 10.57 13.54
C ALA A 314 -7.04 11.13 12.34
N ASP A 315 -6.87 12.42 12.02
CA ASP A 315 -7.47 13.04 10.83
C ASP A 315 -6.88 12.44 9.55
N ILE A 316 -5.54 12.27 9.46
CA ILE A 316 -4.88 11.62 8.32
C ILE A 316 -5.41 10.19 8.14
N GLN A 317 -5.51 9.41 9.22
CA GLN A 317 -6.09 8.07 9.17
C GLN A 317 -7.55 8.09 8.66
N ALA A 318 -8.36 9.05 9.13
CA ALA A 318 -9.73 9.21 8.67
C ALA A 318 -9.78 9.50 7.16
N PHE A 319 -8.87 10.33 6.64
CA PHE A 319 -8.74 10.55 5.21
C PHE A 319 -8.38 9.25 4.48
N VAL A 320 -7.32 8.54 4.89
CA VAL A 320 -6.89 7.27 4.28
C VAL A 320 -8.06 6.28 4.19
N ARG A 321 -8.87 6.18 5.26
CA ARG A 321 -10.04 5.30 5.31
C ARG A 321 -11.24 5.80 4.51
N SER A 322 -11.26 7.07 4.08
CA SER A 322 -12.33 7.65 3.26
C SER A 322 -12.04 7.58 1.75
N VAL A 323 -10.83 7.20 1.36
CA VAL A 323 -10.46 7.10 -0.07
C VAL A 323 -11.28 5.99 -0.72
N GLN A 324 -11.82 6.28 -1.90
CA GLN A 324 -12.61 5.32 -2.68
C GLN A 324 -11.79 4.73 -3.83
N ALA A 325 -12.09 3.49 -4.20
CA ALA A 325 -11.49 2.85 -5.36
C ALA A 325 -11.83 3.60 -6.66
N PRO A 326 -10.88 3.74 -7.59
CA PRO A 326 -11.15 4.31 -8.89
C PRO A 326 -12.04 3.38 -9.71
N LYS A 327 -12.96 3.95 -10.48
CA LYS A 327 -13.78 3.16 -11.42
C LYS A 327 -12.93 2.72 -12.61
N TYR A 328 -13.17 1.49 -13.07
CA TYR A 328 -12.51 0.95 -14.27
C TYR A 328 -12.80 1.86 -15.48
N PRO A 329 -11.76 2.34 -16.18
CA PRO A 329 -11.94 3.41 -17.15
C PRO A 329 -12.31 2.93 -18.57
N PHE A 330 -12.39 1.62 -18.78
CA PHE A 330 -12.68 1.04 -20.09
C PHE A 330 -14.06 0.36 -20.11
N ALA A 331 -14.46 -0.18 -21.28
CA ALA A 331 -15.72 -0.87 -21.41
C ALA A 331 -15.76 -2.18 -20.61
N ILE A 332 -16.93 -2.49 -20.06
CA ILE A 332 -17.23 -3.73 -19.32
C ILE A 332 -18.39 -4.44 -20.02
N ASP A 333 -18.27 -5.73 -20.29
CA ASP A 333 -19.38 -6.57 -20.72
C ASP A 333 -20.23 -6.95 -19.50
N ALA A 334 -21.34 -6.22 -19.32
CA ALA A 334 -22.22 -6.42 -18.16
C ALA A 334 -22.84 -7.84 -18.12
N GLY A 335 -23.05 -8.48 -19.27
CA GLY A 335 -23.58 -9.83 -19.31
C GLY A 335 -22.56 -10.88 -18.86
N LEU A 336 -21.31 -10.70 -19.26
CA LEU A 336 -20.20 -11.57 -18.85
C LEU A 336 -19.83 -11.28 -17.38
N ALA A 337 -19.84 -10.03 -16.94
CA ALA A 337 -19.58 -9.65 -15.55
C ALA A 337 -20.59 -10.27 -14.58
N ALA A 338 -21.90 -10.28 -14.93
CA ALA A 338 -22.92 -10.95 -14.11
C ALA A 338 -22.73 -12.47 -14.02
N GLN A 339 -22.21 -13.13 -15.07
CA GLN A 339 -21.80 -14.53 -15.00
C GLN A 339 -20.58 -14.71 -14.09
N GLY A 340 -19.62 -13.78 -14.19
CA GLY A 340 -18.42 -13.76 -13.36
C GLY A 340 -18.72 -13.56 -11.88
N GLU A 341 -19.71 -12.72 -11.55
CA GLU A 341 -20.17 -12.54 -10.18
C GLU A 341 -20.64 -13.85 -9.55
N ALA A 342 -21.44 -14.65 -10.27
CA ALA A 342 -21.88 -15.94 -9.78
C ALA A 342 -20.70 -16.90 -9.50
N VAL A 343 -19.74 -16.99 -10.43
CA VAL A 343 -18.53 -17.79 -10.25
C VAL A 343 -17.69 -17.29 -9.07
N PHE A 344 -17.58 -15.97 -8.91
CA PHE A 344 -16.85 -15.34 -7.82
C PHE A 344 -17.47 -15.63 -6.46
N VAL A 345 -18.79 -15.52 -6.35
CA VAL A 345 -19.51 -15.82 -5.10
C VAL A 345 -19.29 -17.27 -4.67
N ASP A 346 -19.32 -18.20 -5.60
CA ASP A 346 -19.15 -19.61 -5.30
C ASP A 346 -17.72 -20.02 -4.94
N ASN A 347 -16.69 -19.29 -5.45
CA ASN A 347 -15.29 -19.73 -5.35
C ASN A 347 -14.37 -18.78 -4.59
N CYS A 348 -14.69 -17.48 -4.48
CA CYS A 348 -13.78 -16.45 -3.99
C CYS A 348 -14.31 -15.66 -2.80
N ALA A 349 -15.65 -15.45 -2.74
CA ALA A 349 -16.27 -14.59 -1.75
C ALA A 349 -16.05 -15.03 -0.30
N GLY A 350 -15.90 -16.34 -0.06
CA GLY A 350 -15.61 -16.87 1.28
C GLY A 350 -14.33 -16.30 1.91
N CYS A 351 -13.36 -15.88 1.08
CA CYS A 351 -12.12 -15.23 1.52
C CYS A 351 -12.12 -13.72 1.27
N HIS A 352 -12.66 -13.27 0.14
CA HIS A 352 -12.56 -11.89 -0.32
C HIS A 352 -13.79 -11.02 -0.06
N GLY A 353 -14.89 -11.62 0.39
CA GLY A 353 -16.14 -10.91 0.63
C GLY A 353 -17.03 -10.78 -0.61
N THR A 354 -18.15 -10.07 -0.44
CA THR A 354 -19.12 -9.78 -1.51
C THR A 354 -19.18 -8.28 -1.74
N TYR A 355 -19.49 -7.89 -2.98
CA TYR A 355 -19.50 -6.51 -3.43
C TYR A 355 -20.89 -6.16 -3.95
N ALA A 356 -21.49 -5.10 -3.43
CA ALA A 356 -22.79 -4.60 -3.79
C ALA A 356 -22.68 -3.36 -4.70
N ALA A 357 -23.82 -2.88 -5.19
CA ALA A 357 -23.86 -1.65 -5.97
C ALA A 357 -23.46 -0.40 -5.17
N ASN A 358 -23.41 -0.51 -3.83
CA ASN A 358 -22.88 0.51 -2.93
C ASN A 358 -22.02 -0.17 -1.85
N ASP A 359 -20.96 0.50 -1.43
CA ASP A 359 -19.96 -0.04 -0.50
C ASP A 359 -20.52 -0.34 0.92
N VAL A 360 -21.72 0.16 1.24
CA VAL A 360 -22.35 -0.02 2.56
C VAL A 360 -22.83 -1.45 2.75
N ASP A 361 -23.25 -2.09 1.66
CA ASP A 361 -23.78 -3.45 1.66
C ASP A 361 -22.69 -4.50 1.36
N ASP A 362 -21.45 -4.07 1.17
CA ASP A 362 -20.32 -4.97 1.00
C ASP A 362 -20.04 -5.78 2.26
N THR A 363 -19.63 -7.02 2.07
CA THR A 363 -19.11 -7.83 3.17
C THR A 363 -17.64 -8.13 2.98
N TYR A 364 -16.87 -8.12 4.07
CA TYR A 364 -15.50 -8.57 4.07
C TYR A 364 -15.23 -9.41 5.32
N PRO A 365 -14.83 -10.69 5.17
CA PRO A 365 -14.83 -11.64 6.28
C PRO A 365 -13.69 -11.44 7.28
N ASN A 366 -12.65 -10.67 6.96
CA ASN A 366 -11.51 -10.42 7.84
C ASN A 366 -10.85 -11.70 8.40
N LEU A 367 -10.61 -12.67 7.53
CA LEU A 367 -10.02 -13.95 7.90
C LEU A 367 -8.51 -13.95 7.68
N LEU A 368 -7.78 -14.48 8.67
CA LEU A 368 -6.37 -14.82 8.56
C LEU A 368 -6.26 -16.31 8.21
N PHE A 369 -5.51 -16.63 7.17
CA PHE A 369 -5.31 -18.00 6.67
C PHE A 369 -3.92 -18.50 6.98
N PRO A 370 -3.76 -19.76 7.42
CA PRO A 370 -2.45 -20.35 7.64
C PRO A 370 -1.70 -20.56 6.32
N LEU A 371 -0.37 -20.60 6.42
CA LEU A 371 0.52 -20.66 5.25
C LEU A 371 0.35 -21.93 4.40
N ASP A 372 0.02 -23.05 5.01
CA ASP A 372 -0.21 -24.34 4.31
C ASP A 372 -1.52 -24.34 3.50
N VAL A 373 -2.46 -23.47 3.82
CA VAL A 373 -3.70 -23.27 3.04
C VAL A 373 -3.45 -22.32 1.87
N ILE A 374 -2.79 -21.19 2.11
CA ILE A 374 -2.58 -20.17 1.08
C ILE A 374 -1.44 -20.54 0.13
N GLY A 375 -0.36 -21.12 0.63
CA GLY A 375 0.80 -21.60 -0.11
C GLY A 375 1.68 -20.53 -0.77
N THR A 376 1.42 -19.24 -0.55
CA THR A 376 2.24 -18.15 -1.10
C THR A 376 3.55 -17.98 -0.34
N ASP A 377 4.46 -17.10 -0.81
CA ASP A 377 5.75 -16.85 -0.16
C ASP A 377 5.57 -16.57 1.34
N ALA A 378 6.31 -17.28 2.18
CA ALA A 378 6.10 -17.25 3.63
C ALA A 378 6.86 -16.11 4.35
N VAL A 379 7.81 -15.46 3.67
CA VAL A 379 8.79 -14.58 4.33
C VAL A 379 8.10 -13.42 5.07
N VAL A 380 7.14 -12.74 4.45
CA VAL A 380 6.42 -11.63 5.09
C VAL A 380 5.54 -12.12 6.25
N ALA A 381 4.88 -13.28 6.10
CA ALA A 381 4.08 -13.83 7.17
C ALA A 381 4.91 -14.24 8.40
N GLU A 382 6.09 -14.82 8.16
CA GLU A 382 7.04 -15.23 9.19
C GLU A 382 7.94 -14.08 9.69
N GLY A 383 7.83 -12.88 9.11
CA GLY A 383 8.70 -11.74 9.40
C GLY A 383 8.83 -11.45 10.89
N GLY A 384 7.71 -11.32 11.59
CA GLY A 384 7.67 -10.98 13.00
C GLY A 384 7.97 -12.15 13.97
N THR A 385 7.99 -13.40 13.49
CA THR A 385 8.21 -14.57 14.35
C THR A 385 9.56 -15.23 14.14
N LYS A 386 10.01 -15.30 12.90
CA LYS A 386 11.21 -16.05 12.50
C LYS A 386 12.36 -15.14 12.09
N TYR A 387 12.09 -14.12 11.31
CA TYR A 387 13.15 -13.29 10.71
C TYR A 387 13.52 -12.08 11.56
N ALA A 388 12.54 -11.37 12.13
CA ALA A 388 12.76 -10.14 12.87
C ALA A 388 11.88 -10.03 14.14
N PRO A 389 11.90 -11.00 15.08
CA PRO A 389 11.10 -10.92 16.31
C PRO A 389 11.46 -9.71 17.16
N ALA A 390 12.73 -9.28 17.18
CA ALA A 390 13.16 -8.08 17.90
C ALA A 390 12.52 -6.78 17.39
N LEU A 391 12.07 -6.74 16.12
CA LEU A 391 11.27 -5.63 15.58
C LEU A 391 9.91 -5.55 16.30
N VAL A 392 9.27 -6.68 16.49
CA VAL A 392 7.97 -6.77 17.20
C VAL A 392 8.10 -6.34 18.65
N ASP A 393 9.13 -6.80 19.34
CA ASP A 393 9.41 -6.43 20.73
C ASP A 393 9.68 -4.93 20.85
N TRP A 394 10.54 -4.39 19.97
CA TRP A 394 10.81 -2.96 19.92
C TRP A 394 9.53 -2.14 19.70
N TYR A 395 8.75 -2.54 18.70
CA TYR A 395 7.53 -1.82 18.34
C TYR A 395 6.52 -1.81 19.49
N ASN A 396 6.24 -2.97 20.08
CA ASN A 396 5.24 -3.12 21.14
C ASN A 396 5.61 -2.39 22.44
N GLU A 397 6.90 -2.22 22.71
CA GLU A 397 7.40 -1.47 23.86
C GLU A 397 7.58 0.03 23.56
N SER A 398 7.44 0.45 22.30
CA SER A 398 7.60 1.86 21.87
C SER A 398 6.31 2.67 22.03
N PHE A 399 6.42 3.97 21.79
CA PHE A 399 5.27 4.89 21.70
C PHE A 399 4.20 4.35 20.72
N TYR A 400 4.62 3.84 19.57
CA TYR A 400 3.71 3.33 18.54
C TYR A 400 2.93 2.10 19.00
N GLY A 401 3.54 1.23 19.79
CA GLY A 401 2.93 0.04 20.37
C GLY A 401 1.83 0.36 21.38
N SER A 402 1.84 1.55 21.98
CA SER A 402 0.74 2.01 22.85
C SER A 402 -0.55 2.32 22.08
N ILE A 403 -0.48 2.44 20.76
CA ILE A 403 -1.61 2.77 19.85
C ILE A 403 -2.02 1.55 19.03
N THR A 404 -1.06 0.88 18.41
CA THR A 404 -1.24 -0.31 17.58
C THR A 404 -0.31 -1.41 18.12
N ARG A 405 -0.80 -2.63 18.27
CA ARG A 405 0.04 -3.77 18.67
C ARG A 405 0.48 -4.57 17.45
N MET A 406 1.66 -5.14 17.48
CA MET A 406 2.09 -6.16 16.52
C MET A 406 1.94 -7.56 17.14
N GLU A 407 1.10 -8.38 16.55
CA GLU A 407 0.74 -9.73 17.00
C GLU A 407 0.95 -10.76 15.86
N PRO A 408 2.20 -11.04 15.46
CA PRO A 408 2.50 -11.87 14.29
C PRO A 408 2.16 -13.35 14.47
N ASN A 409 1.91 -13.79 15.68
CA ASN A 409 1.58 -15.18 16.03
C ASN A 409 0.19 -15.31 16.66
N ASN A 410 -0.73 -14.43 16.29
CA ASN A 410 -2.09 -14.45 16.83
C ASN A 410 -3.14 -14.53 15.70
N PRO A 411 -3.70 -15.71 15.44
CA PRO A 411 -3.47 -17.01 16.13
C PRO A 411 -2.23 -17.78 15.61
N PHE A 412 -1.72 -17.42 14.40
CA PHE A 412 -0.56 -18.04 13.74
C PHE A 412 0.00 -17.09 12.68
N PRO A 413 1.24 -17.29 12.20
CA PRO A 413 1.73 -16.62 11.00
C PRO A 413 0.93 -17.02 9.77
N GLY A 414 0.46 -16.05 9.00
CA GLY A 414 -0.41 -16.31 7.86
C GLY A 414 -0.66 -15.06 7.02
N TYR A 415 -1.65 -15.13 6.12
CA TYR A 415 -2.05 -14.01 5.28
C TYR A 415 -3.55 -13.76 5.35
N MET A 416 -3.94 -12.49 5.31
CA MET A 416 -5.31 -12.06 5.09
C MET A 416 -5.56 -11.92 3.59
N ALA A 417 -6.60 -12.58 3.07
CA ALA A 417 -7.08 -12.28 1.73
C ALA A 417 -7.53 -10.81 1.67
N PRO A 418 -7.00 -9.96 0.77
CA PRO A 418 -7.38 -8.54 0.76
C PRO A 418 -8.80 -8.33 0.23
N PRO A 419 -9.49 -7.23 0.60
CA PRO A 419 -10.63 -6.73 -0.18
C PRO A 419 -10.18 -6.46 -1.62
N LEU A 420 -11.06 -6.64 -2.61
CA LEU A 420 -10.70 -6.55 -4.03
C LEU A 420 -11.20 -5.28 -4.71
N ASP A 421 -11.68 -4.29 -3.95
CA ASP A 421 -12.02 -2.97 -4.49
C ASP A 421 -10.87 -2.43 -5.32
N GLY A 422 -11.15 -2.00 -6.55
CA GLY A 422 -10.17 -1.45 -7.49
C GLY A 422 -9.02 -2.40 -7.81
N VAL A 423 -9.20 -3.72 -7.69
CA VAL A 423 -8.13 -4.72 -7.88
C VAL A 423 -7.49 -4.62 -9.26
N TRP A 424 -8.25 -4.25 -10.27
CA TRP A 424 -7.78 -4.06 -11.64
C TRP A 424 -6.60 -3.07 -11.75
N ALA A 425 -6.51 -2.07 -10.85
CA ALA A 425 -5.49 -1.03 -10.88
C ALA A 425 -4.21 -1.40 -10.11
N THR A 426 -4.21 -2.48 -9.30
CA THR A 426 -3.20 -2.74 -8.26
C THR A 426 -2.12 -3.75 -8.65
N GLY A 427 -1.95 -4.04 -9.93
CA GLY A 427 -0.88 -4.93 -10.38
C GLY A 427 0.53 -4.35 -10.23
N PRO A 428 1.56 -5.21 -10.10
CA PRO A 428 1.55 -6.67 -10.07
C PRO A 428 0.99 -7.25 -8.77
N PHE A 429 0.65 -8.53 -8.76
CA PHE A 429 -0.18 -9.16 -7.73
C PHE A 429 0.61 -10.09 -6.81
N LEU A 430 -0.09 -10.61 -5.78
CA LEU A 430 0.38 -11.16 -4.52
C LEU A 430 1.09 -10.08 -3.68
N HIS A 431 1.33 -10.39 -2.39
CA HIS A 431 1.91 -9.44 -1.43
C HIS A 431 3.33 -8.96 -1.80
N ASN A 432 4.01 -9.70 -2.67
CA ASN A 432 5.37 -9.43 -3.12
C ASN A 432 5.45 -8.97 -4.59
N GLY A 433 4.32 -8.78 -5.29
CA GLY A 433 4.27 -8.36 -6.69
C GLY A 433 4.79 -9.40 -7.69
N SER A 434 4.79 -10.69 -7.33
CA SER A 434 5.42 -11.76 -8.14
C SER A 434 4.60 -12.21 -9.35
N VAL A 435 3.34 -11.80 -9.46
CA VAL A 435 2.43 -12.21 -10.54
C VAL A 435 1.99 -10.98 -11.35
N PRO A 436 2.26 -10.90 -12.66
CA PRO A 436 2.10 -9.67 -13.45
C PRO A 436 0.64 -9.25 -13.71
N ASN A 437 -0.32 -10.19 -13.78
CA ASN A 437 -1.73 -9.91 -14.04
C ASN A 437 -2.67 -10.85 -13.29
N ILE A 438 -3.97 -10.53 -13.24
CA ILE A 438 -4.97 -11.32 -12.52
C ILE A 438 -5.26 -12.65 -13.22
N GLU A 439 -5.17 -12.74 -14.54
CA GLU A 439 -5.33 -14.02 -15.26
C GLU A 439 -4.39 -15.09 -14.68
N LEU A 440 -3.15 -14.71 -14.38
CA LEU A 440 -2.16 -15.63 -13.78
C LEU A 440 -2.36 -15.83 -12.27
N VAL A 441 -3.09 -14.95 -11.59
CA VAL A 441 -3.58 -15.25 -10.22
C VAL A 441 -4.63 -16.35 -10.27
N LEU A 442 -5.51 -16.33 -11.29
CA LEU A 442 -6.59 -17.32 -11.48
C LEU A 442 -6.11 -18.63 -12.15
N ASP A 443 -4.90 -18.66 -12.72
CA ASP A 443 -4.30 -19.86 -13.32
C ASP A 443 -2.82 -19.96 -12.93
N SER A 444 -2.55 -20.56 -11.77
CA SER A 444 -1.19 -20.66 -11.22
C SER A 444 -0.26 -21.52 -12.10
N THR A 445 -0.82 -22.40 -12.92
CA THR A 445 -0.07 -23.31 -13.79
C THR A 445 0.65 -22.58 -14.94
N LYS A 446 0.23 -21.36 -15.24
CA LYS A 446 0.81 -20.52 -16.30
C LYS A 446 1.76 -19.44 -15.79
N ARG A 447 2.00 -19.34 -14.49
CA ARG A 447 2.88 -18.30 -13.93
C ARG A 447 4.30 -18.47 -14.42
N PRO A 448 4.91 -17.40 -15.00
CA PRO A 448 6.29 -17.44 -15.44
C PRO A 448 7.26 -17.52 -14.26
N LYS A 449 8.35 -18.27 -14.43
CA LYS A 449 9.43 -18.30 -13.44
C LYS A 449 10.26 -17.02 -13.45
N PHE A 450 10.42 -16.42 -14.64
CA PHE A 450 11.13 -15.17 -14.85
C PHE A 450 10.31 -14.30 -15.79
N TRP A 451 10.12 -13.05 -15.45
CA TRP A 451 9.36 -12.14 -16.30
C TRP A 451 9.82 -10.69 -16.12
N ARG A 452 9.48 -9.85 -17.08
CA ARG A 452 9.64 -8.40 -16.96
C ARG A 452 8.45 -7.69 -17.56
N ARG A 453 8.16 -6.49 -17.08
CA ARG A 453 7.22 -5.60 -17.76
C ARG A 453 7.75 -5.24 -19.15
N VAL A 454 6.86 -5.13 -20.12
CA VAL A 454 7.20 -4.64 -21.46
C VAL A 454 7.47 -3.14 -21.41
N ASP A 455 6.60 -2.41 -20.72
CA ASP A 455 6.75 -0.99 -20.40
C ASP A 455 5.94 -0.61 -19.15
N TYR A 456 5.95 0.68 -18.79
CA TYR A 456 5.23 1.23 -17.63
C TYR A 456 4.14 2.24 -18.06
N ASP A 457 3.78 2.25 -19.35
CA ASP A 457 2.70 3.11 -19.86
C ASP A 457 1.36 2.42 -19.69
N SER A 458 0.47 3.03 -18.90
CA SER A 458 -0.89 2.52 -18.69
C SER A 458 -1.77 2.53 -19.94
N ALA A 459 -1.37 3.22 -21.02
CA ALA A 459 -2.01 3.10 -22.31
C ALA A 459 -1.92 1.68 -22.90
N HIS A 460 -0.91 0.91 -22.46
CA HIS A 460 -0.70 -0.47 -22.87
C HIS A 460 -1.22 -1.48 -21.85
N PHE A 461 -2.02 -1.04 -20.88
CA PHE A 461 -2.62 -1.92 -19.87
C PHE A 461 -3.36 -3.11 -20.51
N ASP A 462 -3.06 -4.32 -20.05
CA ASP A 462 -3.72 -5.54 -20.50
C ASP A 462 -5.14 -5.64 -19.93
N GLN A 463 -6.13 -5.22 -20.71
CA GLN A 463 -7.54 -5.23 -20.30
C GLN A 463 -8.13 -6.64 -20.25
N ALA A 464 -7.53 -7.62 -20.91
CA ALA A 464 -7.99 -9.00 -20.91
C ALA A 464 -7.48 -9.77 -19.70
N GLY A 465 -6.19 -9.67 -19.41
CA GLY A 465 -5.55 -10.31 -18.26
C GLY A 465 -5.65 -9.50 -16.97
N LEU A 466 -6.06 -8.23 -17.03
CA LEU A 466 -6.08 -7.26 -15.94
C LEU A 466 -4.73 -7.12 -15.25
N GLY A 467 -3.86 -6.35 -15.88
CA GLY A 467 -2.53 -6.08 -15.34
C GLY A 467 -1.61 -5.41 -16.34
N TRP A 468 -0.33 -5.47 -16.07
CA TRP A 468 0.66 -4.87 -16.95
C TRP A 468 1.08 -5.86 -18.04
N PRO A 469 1.36 -5.39 -19.27
CA PRO A 469 1.93 -6.23 -20.31
C PRO A 469 3.31 -6.68 -19.87
N PHE A 470 3.55 -7.97 -19.96
CA PHE A 470 4.80 -8.60 -19.53
C PHE A 470 5.37 -9.52 -20.62
N ALA A 471 6.65 -9.78 -20.53
CA ALA A 471 7.33 -10.80 -21.31
C ALA A 471 7.89 -11.88 -20.37
N GLU A 472 7.55 -13.13 -20.64
CA GLU A 472 8.20 -14.27 -20.00
C GLU A 472 9.65 -14.41 -20.50
N LEU A 473 10.56 -14.75 -19.60
CA LEU A 473 11.97 -14.92 -19.89
C LEU A 473 12.41 -16.35 -19.57
N MET A 474 13.41 -16.81 -20.29
CA MET A 474 14.01 -18.14 -20.08
C MET A 474 15.17 -18.12 -19.10
N TYR A 475 15.49 -16.95 -18.52
CA TYR A 475 16.61 -16.72 -17.61
C TYR A 475 16.25 -15.70 -16.54
N GLY A 476 16.91 -15.81 -15.39
CA GLY A 476 16.79 -14.89 -14.26
C GLY A 476 18.06 -14.08 -14.03
N HIS A 477 18.18 -13.52 -12.82
CA HIS A 477 19.31 -12.65 -12.44
C HIS A 477 20.69 -13.30 -12.61
N ALA A 478 20.81 -14.64 -12.47
CA ALA A 478 22.10 -15.33 -12.56
C ALA A 478 22.74 -15.20 -13.96
N ASP A 479 21.90 -15.20 -14.98
CA ASP A 479 22.33 -15.25 -16.39
C ASP A 479 22.11 -13.94 -17.15
N ALA A 480 21.49 -12.92 -16.48
CA ALA A 480 21.20 -11.63 -17.06
C ALA A 480 22.40 -10.67 -17.01
N GLU A 481 22.49 -9.78 -18.00
CA GLU A 481 23.42 -8.66 -17.97
C GLU A 481 23.06 -7.69 -16.81
N ASP A 482 24.06 -7.08 -16.17
CA ASP A 482 23.85 -6.24 -14.97
C ASP A 482 22.84 -5.11 -15.19
N ALA A 483 22.84 -4.49 -16.36
CA ALA A 483 21.90 -3.41 -16.69
C ALA A 483 20.45 -3.89 -16.87
N GLU A 484 20.25 -5.18 -17.12
CA GLU A 484 18.94 -5.79 -17.34
C GLU A 484 18.34 -6.35 -16.04
N LYS A 485 19.17 -6.82 -15.11
CA LYS A 485 18.73 -7.49 -13.86
C LYS A 485 17.60 -6.76 -13.16
N LYS A 486 17.70 -5.44 -13.04
CA LYS A 486 16.70 -4.63 -12.34
C LYS A 486 15.31 -4.62 -12.99
N PHE A 487 15.16 -5.08 -14.22
CA PHE A 487 13.87 -5.18 -14.92
C PHE A 487 13.29 -6.59 -14.90
N ILE A 488 14.03 -7.56 -14.35
CA ILE A 488 13.61 -8.97 -14.29
C ILE A 488 13.03 -9.26 -12.91
N TYR A 489 11.79 -9.72 -12.87
CA TYR A 489 11.25 -10.36 -11.69
C TYR A 489 11.68 -11.84 -11.71
N ASP A 490 12.57 -12.19 -10.80
CA ASP A 490 13.14 -13.53 -10.67
C ASP A 490 12.53 -14.23 -9.44
N THR A 491 11.58 -15.13 -9.68
CA THR A 491 10.84 -15.81 -8.60
C THR A 491 11.68 -16.84 -7.83
N THR A 492 12.94 -17.04 -8.19
CA THR A 492 13.87 -17.91 -7.45
C THR A 492 14.62 -17.16 -6.34
N GLN A 493 14.48 -15.84 -6.30
CA GLN A 493 15.11 -15.03 -5.27
C GLN A 493 14.38 -15.17 -3.92
N PHE A 494 15.10 -14.88 -2.83
CA PHE A 494 14.52 -14.87 -1.49
C PHE A 494 13.32 -13.90 -1.42
N ALA A 495 12.20 -14.34 -0.85
CA ALA A 495 10.95 -13.60 -0.72
C ALA A 495 10.25 -13.22 -2.05
N HIS A 496 10.65 -13.80 -3.19
CA HIS A 496 10.09 -13.48 -4.51
C HIS A 496 9.26 -14.59 -5.13
N THR A 497 8.97 -15.68 -4.40
CA THR A 497 8.24 -16.82 -5.00
C THR A 497 6.82 -16.43 -5.41
N ASN A 498 6.34 -17.01 -6.51
CA ASN A 498 4.98 -16.81 -7.04
C ASN A 498 4.08 -18.05 -6.85
N THR A 499 4.42 -18.90 -5.89
CA THR A 499 3.67 -20.11 -5.55
C THR A 499 2.36 -19.80 -4.81
N GLY A 500 1.55 -20.81 -4.58
CA GLY A 500 0.32 -20.74 -3.81
C GLY A 500 -0.83 -19.99 -4.49
N HIS A 501 -1.88 -19.69 -3.74
CA HIS A 501 -3.12 -19.11 -4.26
C HIS A 501 -3.61 -19.83 -5.54
N THR A 502 -3.83 -21.14 -5.45
CA THR A 502 -4.21 -22.03 -6.57
C THR A 502 -5.72 -22.18 -6.71
N PHE A 503 -6.49 -21.33 -6.03
CA PHE A 503 -7.94 -21.47 -5.88
C PHE A 503 -8.72 -21.25 -7.19
N GLY A 504 -8.12 -20.65 -8.21
CA GLY A 504 -8.72 -20.49 -9.54
C GLY A 504 -8.33 -21.57 -10.56
N ASP A 505 -7.41 -22.49 -10.21
CA ASP A 505 -6.84 -23.46 -11.18
C ASP A 505 -7.89 -24.44 -11.74
N HIS A 506 -8.92 -24.75 -10.98
CA HIS A 506 -10.01 -25.64 -11.39
C HIS A 506 -11.04 -24.96 -12.29
N LEU A 507 -11.06 -23.63 -12.38
CA LEU A 507 -12.01 -22.91 -13.24
C LEU A 507 -11.73 -23.18 -14.72
N THR A 508 -12.77 -23.27 -15.51
CA THR A 508 -12.65 -23.32 -16.97
C THR A 508 -12.16 -21.98 -17.53
N PRO A 509 -11.60 -21.93 -18.75
CA PRO A 509 -11.23 -20.66 -19.38
C PRO A 509 -12.38 -19.67 -19.50
N ALA A 510 -13.63 -20.14 -19.71
CA ALA A 510 -14.81 -19.28 -19.78
C ALA A 510 -15.16 -18.67 -18.42
N GLU A 511 -15.10 -19.45 -17.35
CA GLU A 511 -15.32 -18.97 -15.98
C GLU A 511 -14.25 -17.97 -15.56
N ARG A 512 -12.97 -18.23 -15.87
CA ARG A 512 -11.89 -17.25 -15.60
C ARG A 512 -12.12 -15.94 -16.35
N ALA A 513 -12.50 -15.99 -17.62
CA ALA A 513 -12.81 -14.78 -18.39
C ALA A 513 -14.00 -14.00 -17.79
N ALA A 514 -15.02 -14.70 -17.31
CA ALA A 514 -16.16 -14.08 -16.64
C ALA A 514 -15.77 -13.44 -15.32
N VAL A 515 -14.96 -14.11 -14.48
CA VAL A 515 -14.44 -13.55 -13.23
C VAL A 515 -13.58 -12.30 -13.49
N LEU A 516 -12.69 -12.32 -14.50
CA LEU A 516 -11.91 -11.15 -14.90
C LEU A 516 -12.82 -9.98 -15.26
N GLU A 517 -13.92 -10.22 -15.97
CA GLU A 517 -14.87 -9.17 -16.32
C GLU A 517 -15.63 -8.62 -15.11
N TYR A 518 -16.00 -9.49 -14.15
CA TYR A 518 -16.58 -9.06 -12.90
C TYR A 518 -15.63 -8.20 -12.06
N LEU A 519 -14.35 -8.57 -11.96
CA LEU A 519 -13.34 -7.82 -11.19
C LEU A 519 -13.10 -6.39 -11.71
N LYS A 520 -13.50 -6.08 -12.94
CA LYS A 520 -13.52 -4.69 -13.48
C LYS A 520 -14.61 -3.84 -12.85
N THR A 521 -15.64 -4.45 -12.30
CA THR A 521 -16.77 -3.73 -11.68
C THR A 521 -16.50 -3.30 -10.23
N LEU A 522 -15.44 -3.85 -9.60
CA LEU A 522 -15.09 -3.63 -8.20
C LEU A 522 -14.30 -2.36 -7.94
#